data_c7e2870add11fa4a0e763df04711d809
#
_entry.id   c7e2870add11fa4a0e763df04711d809
#
_cell.length_a   1.000
_cell.length_b   1.000
_cell.length_c   1.000
_cell.angle_alpha   90.00
_cell.angle_beta   90.00
_cell.angle_gamma   90.00
#
_symmetry.space_group_name_H-M   'P 1'
#
loop_
_entity.id
_entity.type
_entity.pdbx_description
1 polymer ?
#
loop_
_entity_poly.entity_id
_entity_poly.type
_entity_poly.pdbx_seq_one_letter_code
_entity_poly.pdbx_strand_id
1 'polypeptide(L)'
;MKDLLIDKMDQAGALTAERGRVYGHPQEDFERVAAMTAPLADCQDVVLRHVLYMIIVKICRLIVTPTHEDSWLDIVGYARTAAMVLDRRNAKAQRPNYRPEELDA
;
A
#
# COMPACT_ATOMS: atom_id res chain seq x y z
N MET A 1 -14.38 1.11 31.34
CA MET A 1 -14.58 -0.23 30.91
C MET A 1 -13.31 -0.91 30.64
N LYS A 2 -13.04 -1.86 31.46
CA LYS A 2 -11.73 -2.51 31.42
C LYS A 2 -11.64 -3.65 30.43
N ASP A 3 -12.75 -3.97 29.76
CA ASP A 3 -12.77 -5.14 28.91
C ASP A 3 -12.81 -4.82 27.42
N LEU A 4 -12.39 -3.62 27.07
CA LEU A 4 -12.29 -3.28 25.66
C LEU A 4 -11.18 -4.10 25.01
N LEU A 5 -11.43 -4.50 23.77
CA LEU A 5 -10.47 -5.27 23.01
C LEU A 5 -9.13 -4.55 22.88
N ILE A 6 -9.19 -3.22 22.66
CA ILE A 6 -7.98 -2.42 22.52
C ILE A 6 -7.09 -2.51 23.76
N ASP A 7 -7.69 -2.53 24.95
CA ASP A 7 -6.92 -2.62 26.19
C ASP A 7 -6.15 -3.93 26.29
N LYS A 8 -6.77 -5.01 25.79
CA LYS A 8 -6.13 -6.33 25.80
C LYS A 8 -4.96 -6.35 24.82
N MET A 9 -5.07 -5.67 23.70
CA MET A 9 -4.02 -5.63 22.72
C MET A 9 -2.87 -4.73 23.14
N ASP A 10 -3.16 -3.65 23.84
CA ASP A 10 -2.13 -2.72 24.32
C ASP A 10 -1.22 -3.36 25.34
N GLN A 11 -1.69 -4.38 26.04
CA GLN A 11 -0.85 -5.13 26.96
C GLN A 11 0.23 -5.93 26.24
N ALA A 12 -0.02 -6.30 24.98
CA ALA A 12 0.92 -7.10 24.21
C ALA A 12 1.88 -6.26 23.38
N GLY A 13 1.53 -5.02 23.10
CA GLY A 13 2.38 -4.17 22.29
C GLY A 13 1.83 -2.77 22.19
N ALA A 14 2.71 -1.83 22.08
CA ALA A 14 2.30 -0.46 22.05
C ALA A 14 1.60 -0.08 20.79
N LEU A 15 0.36 0.32 20.91
CA LEU A 15 -0.25 0.95 19.86
C LEU A 15 0.01 2.35 19.91
N THR A 16 0.27 2.91 18.90
CA THR A 16 0.82 4.21 18.91
C THR A 16 -0.24 5.27 18.75
N ALA A 17 -0.34 6.08 19.76
CA ALA A 17 -1.02 7.35 19.64
C ALA A 17 -0.51 8.14 18.44
N GLU A 18 0.75 7.92 18.07
CA GLU A 18 1.34 8.56 16.92
C GLU A 18 0.65 8.19 15.60
N ARG A 19 0.26 6.94 15.44
CA ARG A 19 -0.50 6.54 14.24
C ARG A 19 -1.80 7.32 14.12
N GLY A 20 -2.51 7.51 15.23
CA GLY A 20 -3.74 8.29 15.22
C GLY A 20 -3.50 9.74 14.84
N ARG A 21 -2.37 10.32 15.24
CA ARG A 21 -2.04 11.70 14.87
C ARG A 21 -1.75 11.84 13.38
N VAL A 22 -1.18 10.82 12.76
CA VAL A 22 -0.82 10.87 11.34
C VAL A 22 -2.00 10.48 10.44
N TYR A 23 -2.74 9.44 10.83
CA TYR A 23 -3.73 8.83 9.94
C TYR A 23 -5.17 9.14 10.33
N GLY A 24 -5.40 9.68 11.50
CA GLY A 24 -6.73 9.82 12.08
C GLY A 24 -7.18 8.51 12.71
N HIS A 25 -8.44 8.41 13.03
CA HIS A 25 -9.00 7.20 13.61
C HIS A 25 -9.04 6.09 12.54
N PRO A 26 -8.71 4.84 12.90
CA PRO A 26 -8.70 3.74 11.93
C PRO A 26 -10.03 3.55 11.18
N GLN A 27 -11.16 3.79 11.82
CA GLN A 27 -12.45 3.67 11.16
C GLN A 27 -12.52 4.58 9.93
N GLU A 28 -12.15 5.83 10.10
CA GLU A 28 -12.23 6.82 9.04
C GLU A 28 -11.14 6.60 8.00
N ASP A 29 -9.94 6.24 8.45
CA ASP A 29 -8.83 5.97 7.55
C ASP A 29 -9.19 4.78 6.63
N PHE A 30 -9.69 3.71 7.20
CA PHE A 30 -10.01 2.51 6.42
C PHE A 30 -11.22 2.70 5.52
N GLU A 31 -12.21 3.49 5.94
CA GLU A 31 -13.33 3.85 5.07
C GLU A 31 -12.84 4.62 3.85
N ARG A 32 -11.91 5.55 4.07
CA ARG A 32 -11.34 6.34 2.97
C ARG A 32 -10.54 5.44 2.02
N VAL A 33 -9.71 4.56 2.57
CA VAL A 33 -8.93 3.61 1.77
C VAL A 33 -9.87 2.73 0.95
N ALA A 34 -10.91 2.18 1.58
CA ALA A 34 -11.85 1.32 0.89
C ALA A 34 -12.54 2.05 -0.28
N ALA A 35 -12.95 3.29 -0.04
CA ALA A 35 -13.60 4.09 -1.08
C ALA A 35 -12.65 4.40 -2.23
N MET A 36 -11.41 4.77 -1.92
CA MET A 36 -10.44 5.19 -2.93
C MET A 36 -9.82 4.03 -3.69
N THR A 37 -9.81 2.83 -3.10
CA THR A 37 -9.25 1.66 -3.77
C THR A 37 -10.29 0.88 -4.58
N ALA A 38 -11.57 1.19 -4.44
CA ALA A 38 -12.63 0.46 -5.16
C ALA A 38 -12.38 0.40 -6.67
N PRO A 39 -11.97 1.48 -7.35
CA PRO A 39 -11.72 1.42 -8.79
C PRO A 39 -10.58 0.50 -9.20
N LEU A 40 -9.74 0.07 -8.27
CA LEU A 40 -8.64 -0.83 -8.59
C LEU A 40 -9.11 -2.19 -9.11
N ALA A 41 -10.38 -2.54 -8.87
CA ALA A 41 -10.95 -3.75 -9.43
C ALA A 41 -10.87 -3.77 -10.97
N ASP A 42 -10.79 -2.59 -11.60
CA ASP A 42 -10.68 -2.49 -13.05
C ASP A 42 -9.25 -2.76 -13.56
N CYS A 43 -8.28 -2.78 -12.68
CA CYS A 43 -6.91 -3.09 -13.08
C CYS A 43 -6.72 -4.61 -13.10
N GLN A 44 -6.51 -5.16 -14.30
CA GLN A 44 -6.41 -6.61 -14.48
C GLN A 44 -5.05 -7.17 -14.06
N ASP A 45 -4.04 -6.33 -13.96
CA ASP A 45 -2.70 -6.74 -13.57
C ASP A 45 -2.63 -6.81 -12.05
N VAL A 46 -2.68 -8.01 -11.50
CA VAL A 46 -2.77 -8.19 -10.05
C VAL A 46 -1.53 -7.69 -9.30
N VAL A 47 -0.36 -7.72 -9.93
CA VAL A 47 0.88 -7.26 -9.30
C VAL A 47 0.89 -5.73 -9.22
N LEU A 48 0.66 -5.09 -10.35
CA LEU A 48 0.64 -3.61 -10.38
C LEU A 48 -0.56 -3.05 -9.63
N ARG A 49 -1.68 -3.77 -9.62
CA ARG A 49 -2.83 -3.38 -8.80
C ARG A 49 -2.46 -3.31 -7.33
N HIS A 50 -1.66 -4.26 -6.86
CA HIS A 50 -1.21 -4.24 -5.46
C HIS A 50 -0.32 -3.02 -5.18
N VAL A 51 0.57 -2.68 -6.10
CA VAL A 51 1.40 -1.47 -5.96
C VAL A 51 0.50 -0.23 -5.88
N LEU A 52 -0.48 -0.15 -6.77
CA LEU A 52 -1.43 0.98 -6.75
C LEU A 52 -2.19 1.06 -5.43
N TYR A 53 -2.59 -0.09 -4.90
CA TYR A 53 -3.27 -0.13 -3.60
C TYR A 53 -2.39 0.49 -2.52
N MET A 54 -1.12 0.09 -2.46
CA MET A 54 -0.20 0.61 -1.45
C MET A 54 0.04 2.11 -1.61
N ILE A 55 0.10 2.60 -2.84
CA ILE A 55 0.23 4.03 -3.09
C ILE A 55 -1.01 4.77 -2.58
N ILE A 56 -2.20 4.25 -2.84
CA ILE A 56 -3.44 4.87 -2.38
C ILE A 56 -3.51 4.90 -0.85
N VAL A 57 -3.05 3.87 -0.18
CA VAL A 57 -2.97 3.86 1.29
C VAL A 57 -2.17 5.07 1.77
N LYS A 58 -1.02 5.36 1.12
CA LYS A 58 -0.18 6.48 1.50
C LYS A 58 -0.83 7.82 1.14
N ILE A 59 -1.53 7.88 0.02
CA ILE A 59 -2.30 9.08 -0.35
C ILE A 59 -3.34 9.39 0.73
N CYS A 60 -4.03 8.37 1.22
CA CYS A 60 -5.03 8.55 2.27
C CYS A 60 -4.42 9.13 3.54
N ARG A 61 -3.20 8.72 3.90
CA ARG A 61 -2.48 9.29 5.04
C ARG A 61 -2.15 10.76 4.80
N LEU A 62 -1.76 11.09 3.58
CA LEU A 62 -1.44 12.48 3.22
C LEU A 62 -2.66 13.38 3.18
N ILE A 63 -3.85 12.83 2.94
CA ILE A 63 -5.08 13.61 3.04
C ILE A 63 -5.27 14.15 4.45
N VAL A 64 -4.92 13.33 5.45
CA VAL A 64 -5.01 13.73 6.85
C VAL A 64 -3.82 14.61 7.24
N THR A 65 -2.61 14.21 6.83
CA THR A 65 -1.38 14.91 7.20
C THR A 65 -0.52 15.13 5.94
N PRO A 66 -0.83 16.19 5.17
CA PRO A 66 -0.14 16.40 3.87
C PRO A 66 1.37 16.60 3.97
N THR A 67 1.87 16.92 5.16
CA THR A 67 3.30 17.15 5.35
C THR A 67 4.05 15.94 5.85
N HIS A 68 3.40 14.78 5.94
CA HIS A 68 4.03 13.58 6.46
C HIS A 68 5.04 13.03 5.45
N GLU A 69 6.32 13.27 5.70
CA GLU A 69 7.39 12.98 4.74
C GLU A 69 7.49 11.51 4.40
N ASP A 70 7.38 10.64 5.40
CA ASP A 70 7.50 9.20 5.17
C ASP A 70 6.47 8.69 4.16
N SER A 71 5.26 9.25 4.17
CA SER A 71 4.23 8.84 3.21
C SER A 71 4.62 9.24 1.78
N TRP A 72 5.20 10.43 1.59
CA TRP A 72 5.70 10.83 0.28
C TRP A 72 6.84 9.94 -0.19
N LEU A 73 7.77 9.62 0.72
CA LEU A 73 8.89 8.74 0.38
C LEU A 73 8.41 7.33 0.04
N ASP A 74 7.39 6.84 0.76
CA ASP A 74 6.84 5.53 0.48
C ASP A 74 6.18 5.46 -0.89
N ILE A 75 5.52 6.55 -1.32
CA ILE A 75 4.93 6.62 -2.67
C ILE A 75 6.03 6.47 -3.72
N VAL A 76 7.14 7.17 -3.55
CA VAL A 76 8.28 7.07 -4.47
C VAL A 76 8.82 5.63 -4.47
N GLY A 77 8.93 5.03 -3.29
CA GLY A 77 9.40 3.65 -3.17
C GLY A 77 8.51 2.67 -3.91
N TYR A 78 7.20 2.79 -3.76
CA TYR A 78 6.28 1.90 -4.48
C TYR A 78 6.30 2.14 -5.99
N ALA A 79 6.40 3.39 -6.42
CA ALA A 79 6.55 3.68 -7.85
C ALA A 79 7.81 3.04 -8.40
N ARG A 80 8.91 3.06 -7.63
CA ARG A 80 10.15 2.42 -8.03
C ARG A 80 9.99 0.91 -8.12
N THR A 81 9.26 0.29 -7.20
CA THR A 81 9.01 -1.17 -7.30
C THR A 81 8.18 -1.51 -8.53
N ALA A 82 7.24 -0.67 -8.91
CA ALA A 82 6.50 -0.86 -10.16
C ALA A 82 7.44 -0.82 -11.36
N ALA A 83 8.39 0.11 -11.38
CA ALA A 83 9.39 0.19 -12.44
C ALA A 83 10.22 -1.09 -12.50
N MET A 84 10.62 -1.62 -11.35
CA MET A 84 11.37 -2.88 -11.30
C MET A 84 10.58 -4.05 -11.89
N VAL A 85 9.28 -4.12 -11.62
CA VAL A 85 8.41 -5.15 -12.19
C VAL A 85 8.34 -5.00 -13.70
N LEU A 86 8.12 -3.79 -14.19
CA LEU A 86 7.99 -3.54 -15.62
C LEU A 86 9.31 -3.79 -16.35
N ASP A 87 10.43 -3.38 -15.77
CA ASP A 87 11.74 -3.63 -16.37
C ASP A 87 12.03 -5.12 -16.48
N ARG A 88 11.69 -5.87 -15.44
CA ARG A 88 11.89 -7.32 -15.46
C ARG A 88 11.06 -7.97 -16.56
N ARG A 89 9.81 -7.55 -16.73
CA ARG A 89 8.94 -8.08 -17.77
C ARG A 89 9.47 -7.74 -19.15
N ASN A 90 9.95 -6.52 -19.34
CA ASN A 90 10.53 -6.10 -20.63
C ASN A 90 11.79 -6.88 -20.95
N ALA A 91 12.67 -7.07 -19.98
CA ALA A 91 13.89 -7.85 -20.19
C ALA A 91 13.57 -9.29 -20.61
N LYS A 92 12.59 -9.92 -19.95
CA LYS A 92 12.18 -11.28 -20.28
C LYS A 92 11.53 -11.35 -21.67
N ALA A 93 10.68 -10.38 -21.99
CA ALA A 93 10.01 -10.36 -23.30
C ALA A 93 10.98 -10.18 -24.46
N GLN A 94 12.15 -9.59 -24.21
CA GLN A 94 13.15 -9.36 -25.25
C GLN A 94 14.14 -10.51 -25.41
N ARG A 95 14.09 -11.53 -24.56
CA ARG A 95 14.97 -12.68 -24.69
C ARG A 95 14.59 -13.50 -25.93
N PRO A 96 15.56 -14.00 -26.69
CA PRO A 96 15.27 -14.77 -27.90
C PRO A 96 14.36 -15.98 -27.69
N ASN A 97 14.45 -16.63 -26.54
CA ASN A 97 13.67 -17.83 -26.25
C ASN A 97 12.68 -17.61 -25.12
N TYR A 98 12.14 -16.39 -25.03
CA TYR A 98 11.20 -16.05 -23.96
C TYR A 98 9.95 -16.92 -24.03
N ARG A 99 9.53 -17.40 -22.88
CA ARG A 99 8.28 -18.13 -22.69
C ARG A 99 7.55 -17.53 -21.50
N PRO A 100 6.27 -17.16 -21.67
CA PRO A 100 5.52 -16.54 -20.58
C PRO A 100 5.49 -17.38 -19.30
N GLU A 101 5.51 -18.71 -19.42
CA GLU A 101 5.48 -19.59 -18.25
C GLU A 101 6.78 -19.56 -17.43
N GLU A 102 7.83 -18.96 -17.95
CA GLU A 102 9.09 -18.84 -17.24
C GLU A 102 9.18 -17.55 -16.43
N LEU A 103 8.07 -16.84 -16.37
CA LEU A 103 8.12 -15.54 -15.78
C LEU A 103 8.44 -15.56 -14.36
N ASP A 104 8.71 -16.28 -13.77
CA ASP A 104 9.15 -16.17 -12.56
C ASP A 104 9.33 -16.78 -11.65
N ALA A 105 10.12 -16.95 -11.52
CA ALA A 105 10.38 -17.73 -10.38
C ALA A 105 10.93 -17.03 -9.27
#